data_bfb04ef5f9c117ae7f7657d9ec540fa9
#
_entry.id   bfb04ef5f9c117ae7f7657d9ec540fa9
#
_cell.length_a   1.000
_cell.length_b   1.000
_cell.length_c   1.000
_cell.angle_alpha   90.00
_cell.angle_beta   90.00
_cell.angle_gamma   90.00
#
_symmetry.space_group_name_H-M   'P 1'
#
loop_
_entity.id
_entity.type
_entity.pdbx_description
1 polymer ?
#
loop_
_entity_poly.entity_id
_entity_poly.type
_entity_poly.pdbx_seq_one_letter_code
_entity_poly.pdbx_strand_id
1 'polypeptide(L)'
;MFKVLLGVALTSILLAVSACAVAQDGQTISVTKIEGDFEDVRERVIFAVESQGLVVDHTSDVGGMLERTGKDLGESSQIYEKAVVLEFCSAYYSRLMAEAAPELLAYCPYGISVYTLPGDAEYSYVAFKRIATMFSGSEEYKSILEKIDRLLATIVDEASM
;
A
#
# COMPACT_ATOMS: atom_id res chain seq x y z
N MET A 1 37.60 47.78 -44.11
CA MET A 1 37.03 46.42 -44.09
C MET A 1 37.15 45.89 -42.69
N PHE A 2 36.07 46.05 -41.90
CA PHE A 2 35.99 45.58 -40.51
C PHE A 2 35.02 44.41 -40.47
N LYS A 3 35.50 43.20 -40.14
CA LYS A 3 34.67 42.02 -39.91
C LYS A 3 34.29 41.97 -38.44
N VAL A 4 33.01 42.16 -38.14
CA VAL A 4 32.41 41.94 -36.82
C VAL A 4 32.05 40.49 -36.73
N LEU A 5 32.68 39.74 -35.84
CA LEU A 5 32.31 38.37 -35.44
C LEU A 5 31.27 38.45 -34.31
N LEU A 6 30.06 38.05 -34.66
CA LEU A 6 28.94 37.95 -33.69
C LEU A 6 29.04 36.56 -33.02
N GLY A 7 29.45 36.52 -31.76
CA GLY A 7 29.44 35.30 -30.93
C GLY A 7 28.06 35.09 -30.35
N VAL A 8 27.40 34.00 -30.75
CA VAL A 8 26.12 33.54 -30.17
C VAL A 8 26.44 32.68 -28.97
N ALA A 9 26.20 33.20 -27.77
CA ALA A 9 26.28 32.44 -26.53
C ALA A 9 24.95 31.63 -26.36
N LEU A 10 25.05 30.30 -26.51
CA LEU A 10 23.94 29.37 -26.21
C LEU A 10 23.90 29.17 -24.70
N THR A 11 22.98 29.84 -24.00
CA THR A 11 22.66 29.57 -22.60
C THR A 11 21.68 28.40 -22.52
N SER A 12 22.18 27.21 -22.14
CA SER A 12 21.39 26.03 -21.85
C SER A 12 20.65 26.24 -20.50
N ILE A 13 19.36 26.48 -20.55
CA ILE A 13 18.49 26.50 -19.37
C ILE A 13 18.16 25.04 -19.04
N LEU A 14 18.74 24.52 -17.95
CA LEU A 14 18.42 23.23 -17.35
C LEU A 14 17.09 23.41 -16.61
N LEU A 15 15.96 22.98 -17.19
CA LEU A 15 14.70 22.86 -16.50
C LEU A 15 14.79 21.65 -15.54
N ALA A 16 14.97 21.93 -14.25
CA ALA A 16 14.78 20.94 -13.21
C ALA A 16 13.27 20.64 -13.12
N VAL A 17 12.83 19.51 -13.67
CA VAL A 17 11.48 18.97 -13.46
C VAL A 17 11.46 18.40 -12.05
N SER A 18 11.03 19.20 -11.08
CA SER A 18 10.61 18.68 -9.77
C SER A 18 9.40 17.80 -10.00
N ALA A 19 9.59 16.49 -9.87
CA ALA A 19 8.49 15.55 -9.76
C ALA A 19 7.76 15.83 -8.43
N CYS A 20 6.74 16.69 -8.47
CA CYS A 20 5.76 16.80 -7.40
C CYS A 20 5.03 15.47 -7.36
N ALA A 21 5.28 14.65 -6.33
CA ALA A 21 4.40 13.55 -5.97
C ALA A 21 3.04 14.18 -5.61
N VAL A 22 2.10 14.12 -6.55
CA VAL A 22 0.71 14.50 -6.30
C VAL A 22 0.16 13.41 -5.37
N ALA A 23 0.02 13.71 -4.09
CA ALA A 23 -0.80 12.91 -3.20
C ALA A 23 -2.20 12.90 -3.80
N GLN A 24 -2.63 11.76 -4.33
CA GLN A 24 -3.99 11.58 -4.83
C GLN A 24 -4.93 11.48 -3.63
N ASP A 25 -5.36 12.65 -3.17
CA ASP A 25 -6.38 12.79 -2.13
C ASP A 25 -7.70 12.24 -2.70
N GLY A 26 -8.18 11.12 -2.12
CA GLY A 26 -9.40 10.43 -2.55
C GLY A 26 -9.24 8.96 -2.97
N GLN A 27 -8.04 8.41 -3.06
CA GLN A 27 -7.87 6.97 -3.31
C GLN A 27 -8.24 6.16 -2.06
N THR A 28 -9.13 5.18 -2.24
CA THR A 28 -9.57 4.24 -1.18
C THR A 28 -8.56 3.12 -0.92
N ILE A 29 -7.58 2.95 -1.81
CA ILE A 29 -6.51 1.97 -1.69
C ILE A 29 -5.18 2.70 -1.79
N SER A 30 -4.29 2.44 -0.82
CA SER A 30 -2.88 2.83 -0.90
C SER A 30 -2.10 1.68 -1.52
N VAL A 31 -1.18 1.98 -2.44
CA VAL A 31 -0.28 0.99 -3.05
C VAL A 31 1.13 1.55 -3.04
N THR A 32 2.07 0.78 -2.52
CA THR A 32 3.51 1.09 -2.51
C THR A 32 4.26 0.00 -3.27
N LYS A 33 5.08 0.39 -4.25
CA LYS A 33 5.99 -0.51 -4.96
C LYS A 33 7.31 -0.53 -4.20
N ILE A 34 7.77 -1.71 -3.80
CA ILE A 34 8.97 -1.93 -2.97
C ILE A 34 9.94 -2.82 -3.75
N GLU A 35 11.21 -2.45 -3.78
CA GLU A 35 12.28 -3.29 -4.33
C GLU A 35 12.53 -4.47 -3.38
N GLY A 36 12.53 -5.67 -3.96
CA GLY A 36 12.69 -6.94 -3.25
C GLY A 36 11.72 -7.99 -3.75
N ASP A 37 12.11 -9.25 -3.57
CA ASP A 37 11.25 -10.38 -3.90
C ASP A 37 10.07 -10.50 -2.92
N PHE A 38 9.11 -11.34 -3.28
CA PHE A 38 7.88 -11.52 -2.51
C PHE A 38 8.13 -11.93 -1.05
N GLU A 39 9.03 -12.89 -0.81
CA GLU A 39 9.25 -13.42 0.55
C GLU A 39 9.94 -12.37 1.43
N ASP A 40 10.94 -11.68 0.89
CA ASP A 40 11.65 -10.61 1.59
C ASP A 40 10.70 -9.48 1.98
N VAL A 41 9.91 -8.97 1.04
CA VAL A 41 8.97 -7.88 1.32
C VAL A 41 7.85 -8.34 2.27
N ARG A 42 7.34 -9.57 2.12
CA ARG A 42 6.36 -10.13 3.05
C ARG A 42 6.89 -10.19 4.47
N GLU A 43 8.14 -10.66 4.66
CA GLU A 43 8.78 -10.73 5.97
C GLU A 43 9.01 -9.33 6.58
N ARG A 44 9.41 -8.35 5.76
CA ARG A 44 9.53 -6.94 6.21
C ARG A 44 8.19 -6.38 6.68
N VAL A 45 7.08 -6.67 5.98
CA VAL A 45 5.75 -6.23 6.41
C VAL A 45 5.35 -6.90 7.72
N ILE A 46 5.60 -8.22 7.89
CA ILE A 46 5.32 -8.94 9.15
C ILE A 46 6.13 -8.33 10.29
N PHE A 47 7.43 -8.10 10.09
CA PHE A 47 8.29 -7.47 11.08
C PHE A 47 7.81 -6.06 11.46
N ALA A 48 7.39 -5.25 10.46
CA ALA A 48 6.84 -3.93 10.71
C ALA A 48 5.51 -3.97 11.50
N VAL A 49 4.64 -4.97 11.27
CA VAL A 49 3.45 -5.22 12.11
C VAL A 49 3.85 -5.51 13.56
N GLU A 50 4.84 -6.40 13.74
CA GLU A 50 5.33 -6.80 15.08
C GLU A 50 6.03 -5.63 15.80
N SER A 51 6.74 -4.75 15.09
CA SER A 51 7.37 -3.55 15.66
C SER A 51 6.35 -2.57 16.25
N GLN A 52 5.12 -2.56 15.73
CA GLN A 52 4.00 -1.80 16.28
C GLN A 52 3.29 -2.52 17.45
N GLY A 53 3.86 -3.63 17.95
CA GLY A 53 3.29 -4.43 19.03
C GLY A 53 2.04 -5.22 18.64
N LEU A 54 1.89 -5.53 17.36
CA LEU A 54 0.78 -6.29 16.80
C LEU A 54 1.26 -7.67 16.36
N VAL A 55 0.32 -8.56 16.03
CA VAL A 55 0.59 -9.91 15.54
C VAL A 55 -0.27 -10.15 14.30
N VAL A 56 0.32 -10.75 13.27
CA VAL A 56 -0.44 -11.24 12.12
C VAL A 56 -1.21 -12.49 12.56
N ASP A 57 -2.53 -12.37 12.65
CA ASP A 57 -3.40 -13.46 13.13
C ASP A 57 -3.71 -14.47 12.03
N HIS A 58 -3.81 -14.01 10.79
CA HIS A 58 -4.15 -14.85 9.64
C HIS A 58 -3.43 -14.37 8.38
N THR A 59 -3.12 -15.34 7.50
CA THR A 59 -2.59 -15.09 6.15
C THR A 59 -3.43 -15.81 5.13
N SER A 60 -4.10 -15.04 4.26
CA SER A 60 -4.92 -15.57 3.17
C SER A 60 -4.08 -15.73 1.91
N ASP A 61 -3.95 -16.95 1.37
CA ASP A 61 -3.32 -17.24 0.08
C ASP A 61 -4.28 -16.91 -1.08
N VAL A 62 -4.36 -15.63 -1.41
CA VAL A 62 -5.23 -15.13 -2.48
C VAL A 62 -4.68 -15.51 -3.86
N GLY A 63 -3.36 -15.48 -4.04
CA GLY A 63 -2.71 -15.86 -5.30
C GLY A 63 -3.03 -17.30 -5.71
N GLY A 64 -2.81 -18.25 -4.79
CA GLY A 64 -3.11 -19.66 -5.03
C GLY A 64 -4.61 -19.93 -5.21
N MET A 65 -5.47 -19.20 -4.48
CA MET A 65 -6.92 -19.29 -4.67
C MET A 65 -7.31 -18.87 -6.10
N LEU A 66 -6.84 -17.72 -6.57
CA LEU A 66 -7.18 -17.19 -7.90
C LEU A 66 -6.61 -18.05 -9.04
N GLU A 67 -5.40 -18.60 -8.85
CA GLU A 67 -4.81 -19.52 -9.82
C GLU A 67 -5.67 -20.79 -9.99
N ARG A 68 -6.11 -21.40 -8.89
CA ARG A 68 -7.01 -22.58 -8.93
C ARG A 68 -8.33 -22.25 -9.62
N THR A 69 -8.96 -21.13 -9.21
CA THR A 69 -10.22 -20.68 -9.79
C THR A 69 -10.10 -20.38 -11.28
N GLY A 70 -8.99 -19.74 -11.70
CA GLY A 70 -8.73 -19.47 -13.12
C GLY A 70 -8.68 -20.74 -13.94
N LYS A 71 -7.98 -21.78 -13.47
CA LYS A 71 -7.94 -23.09 -14.12
C LYS A 71 -9.32 -23.74 -14.28
N ASP A 72 -10.15 -23.66 -13.22
CA ASP A 72 -11.50 -24.20 -13.23
C ASP A 72 -12.44 -23.45 -14.21
N LEU A 73 -12.18 -22.17 -14.43
CA LEU A 73 -12.91 -21.33 -15.40
C LEU A 73 -12.35 -21.40 -16.82
N GLY A 74 -11.25 -22.15 -17.05
CA GLY A 74 -10.59 -22.23 -18.36
C GLY A 74 -9.75 -21.01 -18.72
N GLU A 75 -9.45 -20.14 -17.76
CA GLU A 75 -8.57 -18.99 -17.94
C GLU A 75 -7.11 -19.42 -17.90
N SER A 76 -6.30 -18.87 -18.82
CA SER A 76 -4.87 -19.16 -18.90
C SER A 76 -3.98 -18.04 -18.39
N SER A 77 -4.53 -16.86 -18.11
CA SER A 77 -3.77 -15.70 -17.65
C SER A 77 -3.56 -15.74 -16.15
N GLN A 78 -2.29 -15.66 -15.73
CA GLN A 78 -1.91 -15.51 -14.34
C GLN A 78 -2.05 -14.03 -13.93
N ILE A 79 -2.82 -13.76 -12.88
CA ILE A 79 -3.06 -12.39 -12.38
C ILE A 79 -1.91 -11.93 -11.49
N TYR A 80 -1.49 -12.80 -10.57
CA TYR A 80 -0.36 -12.58 -9.66
C TYR A 80 0.64 -13.72 -9.79
N GLU A 81 1.93 -13.42 -9.69
CA GLU A 81 2.94 -14.46 -9.49
C GLU A 81 2.79 -15.07 -8.09
N LYS A 82 2.67 -14.20 -7.07
CA LYS A 82 2.31 -14.53 -5.70
C LYS A 82 1.43 -13.42 -5.12
N ALA A 83 0.50 -13.76 -4.24
CA ALA A 83 -0.30 -12.77 -3.52
C ALA A 83 -0.84 -13.34 -2.22
N VAL A 84 -0.65 -12.59 -1.13
CA VAL A 84 -1.26 -12.88 0.18
C VAL A 84 -1.92 -11.65 0.74
N VAL A 85 -2.85 -11.85 1.69
CA VAL A 85 -3.34 -10.80 2.58
C VAL A 85 -2.95 -11.19 4.00
N LEU A 86 -2.21 -10.29 4.66
CA LEU A 86 -1.82 -10.38 6.06
C LEU A 86 -2.89 -9.68 6.90
N GLU A 87 -3.54 -10.41 7.78
CA GLU A 87 -4.66 -9.91 8.59
C GLU A 87 -4.26 -9.83 10.06
N PHE A 88 -4.59 -8.71 10.70
CA PHE A 88 -4.29 -8.44 12.10
C PHE A 88 -5.26 -7.42 12.70
N CYS A 89 -5.30 -7.35 14.04
CA CYS A 89 -6.10 -6.37 14.76
C CYS A 89 -5.25 -5.65 15.83
N SER A 90 -5.56 -4.38 16.07
CA SER A 90 -5.10 -3.66 17.25
C SER A 90 -6.16 -3.72 18.34
N ALA A 91 -5.89 -4.39 19.45
CA ALA A 91 -6.82 -4.45 20.58
C ALA A 91 -7.23 -3.05 21.06
N TYR A 92 -6.29 -2.09 21.05
CA TYR A 92 -6.56 -0.72 21.43
C TYR A 92 -7.54 -0.02 20.48
N TYR A 93 -7.29 -0.04 19.17
CA TYR A 93 -8.18 0.61 18.21
C TYR A 93 -9.50 -0.13 18.04
N SER A 94 -9.52 -1.47 18.12
CA SER A 94 -10.74 -2.26 18.11
C SER A 94 -11.65 -1.91 19.28
N ARG A 95 -11.07 -1.69 20.48
CA ARG A 95 -11.82 -1.25 21.64
C ARG A 95 -12.39 0.16 21.45
N LEU A 96 -11.59 1.12 20.97
CA LEU A 96 -12.08 2.47 20.68
C LEU A 96 -13.23 2.47 19.65
N MET A 97 -13.12 1.66 18.60
CA MET A 97 -14.18 1.51 17.61
C MET A 97 -15.47 0.96 18.25
N ALA A 98 -15.36 -0.13 19.00
CA ALA A 98 -16.53 -0.78 19.62
C ALA A 98 -17.20 0.10 20.69
N GLU A 99 -16.44 0.93 21.42
CA GLU A 99 -16.99 1.91 22.38
C GLU A 99 -17.69 3.07 21.67
N ALA A 100 -17.18 3.53 20.53
CA ALA A 100 -17.78 4.58 19.75
C ALA A 100 -19.08 4.10 19.05
N ALA A 101 -19.01 2.95 18.36
CA ALA A 101 -20.16 2.28 17.76
C ALA A 101 -19.83 0.79 17.54
N PRO A 102 -20.64 -0.14 18.06
CA PRO A 102 -20.36 -1.59 17.93
C PRO A 102 -20.22 -2.07 16.50
N GLU A 103 -20.93 -1.47 15.55
CA GLU A 103 -20.88 -1.80 14.12
C GLU A 103 -19.52 -1.49 13.46
N LEU A 104 -18.69 -0.61 14.04
CA LEU A 104 -17.35 -0.32 13.54
C LEU A 104 -16.40 -1.53 13.66
N LEU A 105 -16.80 -2.57 14.41
CA LEU A 105 -16.10 -3.86 14.44
C LEU A 105 -15.97 -4.47 13.03
N ALA A 106 -16.85 -4.12 12.09
CA ALA A 106 -16.77 -4.56 10.70
C ALA A 106 -15.47 -4.13 9.97
N TYR A 107 -14.71 -3.17 10.50
CA TYR A 107 -13.39 -2.77 9.98
C TYR A 107 -12.24 -3.64 10.52
N CYS A 108 -12.49 -4.59 11.41
CA CYS A 108 -11.51 -5.55 11.92
C CYS A 108 -11.80 -6.95 11.34
N PRO A 109 -10.78 -7.71 10.87
CA PRO A 109 -9.36 -7.39 10.90
C PRO A 109 -8.93 -6.38 9.82
N TYR A 110 -7.82 -5.67 10.07
CA TYR A 110 -7.14 -4.90 9.04
C TYR A 110 -6.40 -5.86 8.12
N GLY A 111 -6.28 -5.49 6.83
CA GLY A 111 -5.56 -6.31 5.86
C GLY A 111 -4.51 -5.50 5.13
N ILE A 112 -3.28 -6.03 5.06
CA ILE A 112 -2.21 -5.56 4.17
C ILE A 112 -1.96 -6.66 3.15
N SER A 113 -2.13 -6.33 1.86
CA SER A 113 -1.84 -7.22 0.75
C SER A 113 -0.38 -7.08 0.34
N VAL A 114 0.31 -8.22 0.13
CA VAL A 114 1.64 -8.27 -0.50
C VAL A 114 1.50 -9.12 -1.76
N TYR A 115 1.95 -8.61 -2.90
CA TYR A 115 1.85 -9.33 -4.15
C TYR A 115 2.97 -8.97 -5.14
N THR A 116 3.24 -9.90 -6.06
CA THR A 116 4.12 -9.71 -7.23
C THR A 116 3.33 -9.96 -8.50
N LEU A 117 3.70 -9.24 -9.56
CA LEU A 117 3.07 -9.36 -10.87
C LEU A 117 3.91 -10.26 -11.78
N PRO A 118 3.30 -11.02 -12.70
CA PRO A 118 4.03 -11.81 -13.67
C PRO A 118 5.02 -10.95 -14.47
N GLY A 119 6.29 -11.34 -14.48
CA GLY A 119 7.36 -10.63 -15.19
C GLY A 119 7.98 -9.44 -14.46
N ASP A 120 7.58 -9.12 -13.23
CA ASP A 120 8.15 -8.04 -12.40
C ASP A 120 8.77 -8.62 -11.11
N ALA A 121 9.76 -9.53 -11.28
CA ALA A 121 10.35 -10.28 -10.17
C ALA A 121 11.23 -9.44 -9.21
N GLU A 122 11.64 -8.24 -9.63
CA GLU A 122 12.50 -7.35 -8.84
C GLU A 122 11.71 -6.51 -7.83
N TYR A 123 10.38 -6.48 -7.96
CA TYR A 123 9.52 -5.64 -7.15
C TYR A 123 8.34 -6.39 -6.58
N SER A 124 8.01 -6.05 -5.35
CA SER A 124 6.75 -6.44 -4.71
C SER A 124 5.88 -5.21 -4.46
N TYR A 125 4.60 -5.43 -4.41
CA TYR A 125 3.61 -4.39 -4.17
C TYR A 125 2.94 -4.63 -2.82
N VAL A 126 2.85 -3.59 -2.02
CA VAL A 126 2.16 -3.61 -0.72
C VAL A 126 0.98 -2.67 -0.78
N ALA A 127 -0.21 -3.18 -0.47
CA ALA A 127 -1.44 -2.40 -0.57
C ALA A 127 -2.33 -2.57 0.66
N PHE A 128 -3.03 -1.50 1.04
CA PHE A 128 -4.05 -1.53 2.10
C PHE A 128 -5.23 -0.61 1.79
N LYS A 129 -6.36 -0.87 2.44
CA LYS A 129 -7.55 -0.02 2.34
C LYS A 129 -7.40 1.19 3.26
N ARG A 130 -7.60 2.39 2.72
CA ARG A 130 -7.73 3.64 3.49
C ARG A 130 -9.16 3.74 4.03
N ILE A 131 -9.42 3.11 5.16
CA ILE A 131 -10.79 2.90 5.68
C ILE A 131 -11.50 4.20 6.03
N ALA A 132 -10.77 5.21 6.50
CA ALA A 132 -11.35 6.52 6.79
C ALA A 132 -11.91 7.22 5.53
N THR A 133 -11.32 6.98 4.36
CA THR A 133 -11.80 7.57 3.09
C THR A 133 -13.07 6.90 2.58
N MET A 134 -13.36 5.68 3.03
CA MET A 134 -14.55 4.91 2.67
C MET A 134 -15.72 5.18 3.60
N PHE A 135 -15.48 5.87 4.71
CA PHE A 135 -16.47 6.10 5.75
C PHE A 135 -17.24 7.41 5.52
N SER A 136 -18.57 7.35 5.60
CA SER A 136 -19.49 8.47 5.43
C SER A 136 -20.35 8.72 6.68
N GLY A 137 -19.75 8.66 7.88
CA GLY A 137 -20.42 8.85 9.16
C GLY A 137 -19.98 10.10 9.92
N SER A 138 -20.09 10.09 11.25
CA SER A 138 -19.69 11.20 12.09
C SER A 138 -18.17 11.46 12.06
N GLU A 139 -17.77 12.70 12.26
CA GLU A 139 -16.34 13.08 12.33
C GLU A 139 -15.60 12.40 13.50
N GLU A 140 -16.31 12.08 14.59
CA GLU A 140 -15.76 11.35 15.72
C GLU A 140 -15.28 9.96 15.28
N TYR A 141 -16.12 9.20 14.59
CA TYR A 141 -15.78 7.85 14.11
C TYR A 141 -14.71 7.91 13.02
N LYS A 142 -14.80 8.88 12.13
CA LYS A 142 -13.79 9.12 11.09
C LYS A 142 -12.41 9.34 11.69
N SER A 143 -12.31 10.13 12.77
CA SER A 143 -11.04 10.38 13.49
C SER A 143 -10.39 9.09 14.03
N ILE A 144 -11.19 8.10 14.47
CA ILE A 144 -10.67 6.80 14.90
C ILE A 144 -10.12 6.03 13.69
N LEU A 145 -10.87 5.98 12.59
CA LEU A 145 -10.45 5.29 11.36
C LEU A 145 -9.20 5.93 10.74
N GLU A 146 -9.04 7.24 10.81
CA GLU A 146 -7.83 7.94 10.38
C GLU A 146 -6.58 7.55 11.20
N LYS A 147 -6.75 7.23 12.50
CA LYS A 147 -5.62 6.71 13.30
C LYS A 147 -5.20 5.33 12.84
N ILE A 148 -6.16 4.50 12.42
CA ILE A 148 -5.89 3.18 11.84
C ILE A 148 -5.21 3.32 10.48
N ASP A 149 -5.69 4.22 9.61
CA ASP A 149 -5.04 4.49 8.31
C ASP A 149 -3.58 4.94 8.50
N ARG A 150 -3.29 5.77 9.52
CA ARG A 150 -1.90 6.16 9.86
C ARG A 150 -1.08 4.99 10.36
N LEU A 151 -1.64 4.10 11.18
CA LEU A 151 -0.96 2.88 11.62
C LEU A 151 -0.57 2.01 10.41
N LEU A 152 -1.50 1.76 9.49
CA LEU A 152 -1.24 0.97 8.29
C LEU A 152 -0.18 1.63 7.38
N ALA A 153 -0.24 2.96 7.22
CA ALA A 153 0.78 3.70 6.47
C ALA A 153 2.16 3.58 7.12
N THR A 154 2.26 3.71 8.46
CA THR A 154 3.53 3.56 9.19
C THR A 154 4.13 2.16 8.98
N ILE A 155 3.31 1.11 9.05
CA ILE A 155 3.77 -0.28 8.80
C ILE A 155 4.34 -0.41 7.38
N VAL A 156 3.66 0.14 6.38
CA VAL A 156 4.13 0.07 4.97
C VAL A 156 5.38 0.90 4.75
N ASP A 157 5.48 2.07 5.37
CA ASP A 157 6.67 2.93 5.31
C ASP A 157 7.89 2.24 5.95
N GLU A 158 7.73 1.59 7.11
CA GLU A 158 8.80 0.80 7.75
C GLU A 158 9.24 -0.38 6.88
N ALA A 159 8.30 -1.09 6.25
CA ALA A 159 8.60 -2.22 5.37
C ALA A 159 9.29 -1.80 4.06
N SER A 160 9.24 -0.53 3.69
CA SER A 160 9.83 0.00 2.46
C SER A 160 11.27 0.51 2.63
N MET A 161 11.78 0.58 3.87
CA MET A 161 13.16 0.97 4.19
C MET A 161 14.12 -0.20 4.08
#